data_f96d0abe31810d620f34ccf05a71be7f
#
_entry.id   f96d0abe31810d620f34ccf05a71be7f
#
_cell.length_a   1.000
_cell.length_b   1.000
_cell.length_c   1.000
_cell.angle_alpha   90.00
_cell.angle_beta   90.00
_cell.angle_gamma   90.00
#
_symmetry.space_group_name_H-M   'P 1'
#
loop_
_entity.id
_entity.type
_entity.pdbx_description
1 polymer ?
#
loop_
_entity_poly.entity_id
_entity_poly.type
_entity_poly.pdbx_seq_one_letter_code
_entity_poly.pdbx_strand_id
1 'polypeptide(L)'
;MDSFLLWKLTSGKVHATDATNASRTSLYNIESLEWDNELLKIFDVPKSLMPVVMDSNSHFGDISKDIINVKLPILSILGDQQAAAVGQACFKPGSIKSTYGTGCFVIINTGKKIIKSNSRLLGTICYKINGEVTYALEGSIFIAGAVVQWLRDSLKIIETASQTED
;
A
#
# COMPACT_ATOMS: atom_id res chain seq x y z
N MET A 1 5.91 -6.25 5.64
CA MET A 1 4.97 -6.88 6.61
C MET A 1 4.23 -8.05 5.94
N ASP A 2 3.64 -7.84 4.78
CA ASP A 2 2.93 -8.83 3.94
C ASP A 2 3.75 -10.09 3.63
N SER A 3 4.99 -9.95 3.13
CA SER A 3 5.90 -11.08 2.87
C SER A 3 6.16 -11.94 4.10
N PHE A 4 6.29 -11.32 5.29
CA PHE A 4 6.45 -12.04 6.55
C PHE A 4 5.19 -12.84 6.91
N LEU A 5 4.01 -12.24 6.77
CA LEU A 5 2.73 -12.92 7.00
C LEU A 5 2.56 -14.08 6.03
N LEU A 6 2.82 -13.86 4.74
CA LEU A 6 2.75 -14.90 3.72
C LEU A 6 3.69 -16.05 4.03
N TRP A 7 4.94 -15.74 4.37
CA TRP A 7 5.94 -16.75 4.74
C TRP A 7 5.49 -17.56 5.95
N LYS A 8 4.94 -16.91 6.98
CA LYS A 8 4.39 -17.60 8.16
C LYS A 8 3.18 -18.46 7.80
N LEU A 9 2.20 -17.91 7.07
CA LEU A 9 0.97 -18.63 6.68
C LEU A 9 1.26 -19.85 5.79
N THR A 10 2.33 -19.80 5.00
CA THR A 10 2.74 -20.91 4.13
C THR A 10 3.77 -21.84 4.77
N SER A 11 4.08 -21.69 6.08
CA SER A 11 5.13 -22.44 6.79
C SER A 11 6.49 -22.38 6.07
N GLY A 12 6.89 -21.19 5.63
CA GLY A 12 8.18 -20.91 5.01
C GLY A 12 8.30 -21.31 3.53
N LYS A 13 7.21 -21.73 2.88
CA LYS A 13 7.25 -22.21 1.49
C LYS A 13 7.23 -21.10 0.45
N VAL A 14 6.64 -19.95 0.77
CA VAL A 14 6.50 -18.83 -0.18
C VAL A 14 7.13 -17.57 0.40
N HIS A 15 8.08 -16.99 -0.35
CA HIS A 15 8.68 -15.70 -0.08
C HIS A 15 8.35 -14.76 -1.24
N ALA A 16 7.20 -14.12 -1.15
CA ALA A 16 6.68 -13.22 -2.18
C ALA A 16 6.01 -11.99 -1.57
N THR A 17 5.77 -11.01 -2.41
CA THR A 17 4.99 -9.78 -2.15
C THR A 17 4.21 -9.43 -3.40
N ASP A 18 3.30 -8.46 -3.31
CA ASP A 18 2.67 -7.90 -4.50
C ASP A 18 3.31 -6.56 -4.92
N ALA A 19 3.00 -6.12 -6.13
CA ALA A 19 3.56 -4.89 -6.68
C ALA A 19 3.21 -3.64 -5.86
N THR A 20 2.05 -3.62 -5.19
CA THR A 20 1.64 -2.45 -4.37
C THR A 20 2.49 -2.32 -3.12
N ASN A 21 2.72 -3.41 -2.39
CA ASN A 21 3.61 -3.44 -1.23
C ASN A 21 5.07 -3.20 -1.64
N ALA A 22 5.54 -3.81 -2.74
CA ALA A 22 6.89 -3.60 -3.25
C ALA A 22 7.15 -2.11 -3.53
N SER A 23 6.20 -1.39 -4.15
CA SER A 23 6.31 0.03 -4.45
C SER A 23 6.47 0.94 -3.23
N ARG A 24 6.17 0.44 -2.01
CA ARG A 24 6.30 1.20 -0.74
C ARG A 24 7.64 1.03 -0.06
N THR A 25 8.52 0.18 -0.58
CA THR A 25 9.78 -0.17 0.07
C THR A 25 10.92 0.83 -0.17
N SER A 26 10.78 1.74 -1.12
CA SER A 26 11.86 2.58 -1.67
C SER A 26 13.01 1.78 -2.33
N LEU A 27 12.78 0.50 -2.64
CA LEU A 27 13.75 -0.39 -3.28
C LEU A 27 13.25 -0.94 -4.62
N TYR A 28 11.96 -0.72 -4.92
CA TYR A 28 11.30 -1.22 -6.12
C TYR A 28 11.09 -0.10 -7.14
N ASN A 29 11.58 -0.30 -8.35
CA ASN A 29 11.41 0.65 -9.44
C ASN A 29 10.05 0.42 -10.10
N ILE A 30 9.15 1.39 -9.97
CA ILE A 30 7.78 1.30 -10.50
C ILE A 30 7.70 1.46 -12.03
N GLU A 31 8.77 1.92 -12.69
CA GLU A 31 8.83 2.04 -14.15
C GLU A 31 9.26 0.70 -14.78
N SER A 32 10.35 0.09 -14.26
CA SER A 32 10.85 -1.21 -14.74
C SER A 32 10.12 -2.40 -14.13
N LEU A 33 9.38 -2.21 -13.04
CA LEU A 33 8.70 -3.25 -12.27
C LEU A 33 9.66 -4.31 -11.72
N GLU A 34 10.83 -3.87 -11.27
CA GLU A 34 11.88 -4.71 -10.71
C GLU A 34 12.48 -4.08 -9.45
N TRP A 35 13.13 -4.92 -8.63
CA TRP A 35 13.98 -4.44 -7.54
C TRP A 35 15.16 -3.66 -8.12
N ASP A 36 15.32 -2.41 -7.70
CA ASP A 36 16.32 -1.49 -8.22
C ASP A 36 17.70 -1.79 -7.63
N ASN A 37 18.65 -2.20 -8.46
CA ASN A 37 19.98 -2.58 -8.01
C ASN A 37 20.77 -1.42 -7.42
N GLU A 38 20.55 -0.18 -7.87
CA GLU A 38 21.22 1.01 -7.33
C GLU A 38 20.66 1.33 -5.95
N LEU A 39 19.34 1.34 -5.78
CA LEU A 39 18.70 1.55 -4.48
C LEU A 39 19.07 0.46 -3.48
N LEU A 40 19.06 -0.81 -3.90
CA LEU A 40 19.50 -1.92 -3.06
C LEU A 40 20.95 -1.70 -2.56
N LYS A 41 21.85 -1.23 -3.42
CA LYS A 41 23.23 -0.91 -3.06
C LYS A 41 23.32 0.28 -2.10
N ILE A 42 22.55 1.36 -2.33
CA ILE A 42 22.51 2.53 -1.46
C ILE A 42 22.08 2.18 -0.05
N PHE A 43 21.05 1.32 0.08
CA PHE A 43 20.52 0.87 1.38
C PHE A 43 21.24 -0.34 1.97
N ASP A 44 22.30 -0.82 1.30
CA ASP A 44 23.08 -2.02 1.70
C ASP A 44 22.20 -3.27 1.92
N VAL A 45 21.23 -3.49 1.02
CA VAL A 45 20.32 -4.62 1.06
C VAL A 45 20.69 -5.65 0.00
N PRO A 46 21.05 -6.88 0.39
CA PRO A 46 21.35 -7.94 -0.58
C PRO A 46 20.13 -8.30 -1.43
N LYS A 47 20.28 -8.36 -2.76
CA LYS A 47 19.19 -8.71 -3.68
C LYS A 47 18.58 -10.09 -3.39
N SER A 48 19.37 -11.02 -2.83
CA SER A 48 18.92 -12.36 -2.44
C SER A 48 17.88 -12.36 -1.33
N LEU A 49 17.72 -11.25 -0.58
CA LEU A 49 16.69 -11.08 0.45
C LEU A 49 15.37 -10.57 -0.11
N MET A 50 15.33 -10.16 -1.38
CA MET A 50 14.12 -9.57 -1.96
C MET A 50 13.11 -10.66 -2.32
N PRO A 51 11.82 -10.48 -1.90
CA PRO A 51 10.77 -11.42 -2.25
C PRO A 51 10.44 -11.35 -3.76
N VAL A 52 9.87 -12.41 -4.29
CA VAL A 52 9.31 -12.40 -5.64
C VAL A 52 8.13 -11.44 -5.68
N VAL A 53 8.11 -10.51 -6.62
CA VAL A 53 6.98 -9.57 -6.80
C VAL A 53 5.98 -10.17 -7.76
N MET A 54 4.75 -10.33 -7.32
CA MET A 54 3.65 -10.94 -8.07
C MET A 54 2.53 -9.91 -8.34
N ASP A 55 1.60 -10.27 -9.21
CA ASP A 55 0.39 -9.50 -9.41
C ASP A 55 -0.48 -9.54 -8.14
N SER A 56 -1.21 -8.46 -7.87
CA SER A 56 -2.02 -8.34 -6.64
C SER A 56 -3.12 -9.40 -6.53
N ASN A 57 -3.55 -9.99 -7.66
CA ASN A 57 -4.54 -11.07 -7.75
C ASN A 57 -3.93 -12.45 -8.03
N SER A 58 -2.68 -12.66 -7.68
CA SER A 58 -2.00 -13.95 -7.88
C SER A 58 -2.38 -14.99 -6.83
N HIS A 59 -2.14 -16.25 -7.15
CA HIS A 59 -2.15 -17.32 -6.16
C HIS A 59 -0.81 -17.33 -5.40
N PHE A 60 -0.81 -16.81 -4.18
CA PHE A 60 0.37 -16.69 -3.32
C PHE A 60 0.69 -17.96 -2.52
N GLY A 61 -0.02 -19.05 -2.79
CA GLY A 61 0.12 -20.32 -2.09
C GLY A 61 -1.09 -20.65 -1.23
N ASP A 62 -1.02 -21.80 -0.56
CA ASP A 62 -2.07 -22.23 0.36
C ASP A 62 -1.60 -22.04 1.81
N ILE A 63 -2.53 -21.74 2.72
CA ILE A 63 -2.24 -21.71 4.15
C ILE A 63 -1.87 -23.13 4.59
N SER A 64 -0.80 -23.22 5.40
CA SER A 64 -0.33 -24.51 5.92
C SER A 64 -1.39 -25.16 6.80
N LYS A 65 -1.49 -26.50 6.67
CA LYS A 65 -2.37 -27.30 7.52
C LYS A 65 -2.02 -27.24 9.01
N ASP A 66 -0.78 -26.88 9.34
CA ASP A 66 -0.34 -26.69 10.72
C ASP A 66 -0.97 -25.46 11.38
N ILE A 67 -1.48 -24.51 10.56
CA ILE A 67 -2.13 -23.27 11.00
C ILE A 67 -3.64 -23.45 10.98
N ILE A 68 -4.16 -23.98 9.89
CA ILE A 68 -5.60 -24.22 9.73
C ILE A 68 -5.84 -25.56 9.01
N ASN A 69 -6.68 -26.40 9.58
CA ASN A 69 -6.91 -27.75 9.04
C ASN A 69 -7.92 -27.80 7.88
N VAL A 70 -7.84 -26.80 7.00
CA VAL A 70 -8.59 -26.77 5.73
C VAL A 70 -7.67 -26.24 4.64
N LYS A 71 -7.88 -26.64 3.39
CA LYS A 71 -7.16 -26.08 2.26
C LYS A 71 -7.74 -24.71 1.96
N LEU A 72 -7.00 -23.66 2.22
CA LEU A 72 -7.38 -22.27 1.99
C LEU A 72 -6.31 -21.55 1.18
N PRO A 73 -6.56 -21.21 -0.11
CA PRO A 73 -5.61 -20.49 -0.93
C PRO A 73 -5.55 -19.00 -0.56
N ILE A 74 -4.36 -18.41 -0.69
CA ILE A 74 -4.14 -16.97 -0.59
C ILE A 74 -4.16 -16.43 -2.02
N LEU A 75 -5.23 -15.73 -2.40
CA LEU A 75 -5.50 -15.32 -3.78
C LEU A 75 -5.28 -13.84 -4.06
N SER A 76 -4.94 -13.05 -3.05
CA SER A 76 -4.66 -11.63 -3.21
C SER A 76 -3.82 -11.09 -2.07
N ILE A 77 -2.93 -10.16 -2.41
CA ILE A 77 -2.20 -9.31 -1.47
C ILE A 77 -2.23 -7.88 -2.04
N LEU A 78 -2.56 -6.91 -1.18
CA LEU A 78 -2.51 -5.48 -1.51
C LEU A 78 -2.04 -4.68 -0.29
N GLY A 79 -1.38 -3.55 -0.53
CA GLY A 79 -1.18 -2.54 0.51
C GLY A 79 -2.52 -1.98 0.99
N ASP A 80 -2.61 -1.54 2.25
CA ASP A 80 -3.85 -1.10 2.89
C ASP A 80 -4.54 0.06 2.14
N GLN A 81 -3.77 1.05 1.72
CA GLN A 81 -4.29 2.20 0.97
C GLN A 81 -4.79 1.80 -0.41
N GLN A 82 -4.10 0.89 -1.08
CA GLN A 82 -4.46 0.33 -2.37
C GLN A 82 -5.69 -0.58 -2.26
N ALA A 83 -5.74 -1.41 -1.23
CA ALA A 83 -6.91 -2.23 -0.93
C ALA A 83 -8.16 -1.37 -0.69
N ALA A 84 -8.01 -0.24 0.01
CA ALA A 84 -9.09 0.72 0.21
C ALA A 84 -9.52 1.39 -1.11
N ALA A 85 -8.58 1.70 -2.03
CA ALA A 85 -8.92 2.24 -3.35
C ALA A 85 -9.73 1.22 -4.18
N VAL A 86 -9.36 -0.06 -4.14
CA VAL A 86 -10.11 -1.16 -4.77
C VAL A 86 -11.49 -1.31 -4.12
N GLY A 87 -11.55 -1.32 -2.78
CA GLY A 87 -12.80 -1.45 -2.03
C GLY A 87 -13.79 -0.29 -2.26
N GLN A 88 -13.28 0.89 -2.61
CA GLN A 88 -14.10 2.06 -3.01
C GLN A 88 -14.32 2.15 -4.53
N ALA A 89 -14.02 1.10 -5.27
CA ALA A 89 -14.19 1.00 -6.73
C ALA A 89 -13.48 2.11 -7.52
N CYS A 90 -12.32 2.57 -7.06
CA CYS A 90 -11.50 3.58 -7.76
C CYS A 90 -10.76 2.98 -8.96
N PHE A 91 -11.50 2.40 -9.91
CA PHE A 91 -10.92 1.71 -11.06
C PHE A 91 -10.69 2.61 -12.29
N LYS A 92 -11.41 3.73 -12.38
CA LYS A 92 -11.28 4.64 -13.53
C LYS A 92 -10.16 5.66 -13.29
N PRO A 93 -9.35 6.01 -14.30
CA PRO A 93 -8.44 7.15 -14.21
C PRO A 93 -9.17 8.40 -13.75
N GLY A 94 -8.59 9.14 -12.80
CA GLY A 94 -9.21 10.30 -12.16
C GLY A 94 -10.09 9.98 -10.95
N SER A 95 -10.40 8.71 -10.66
CA SER A 95 -11.07 8.33 -9.41
C SER A 95 -10.16 8.61 -8.22
N ILE A 96 -10.76 9.14 -7.16
CA ILE A 96 -10.06 9.54 -5.94
C ILE A 96 -10.64 8.78 -4.75
N LYS A 97 -9.76 8.23 -3.94
CA LYS A 97 -10.07 7.67 -2.62
C LYS A 97 -9.39 8.52 -1.57
N SER A 98 -10.12 8.92 -0.55
CA SER A 98 -9.58 9.65 0.60
C SER A 98 -9.92 8.93 1.90
N THR A 99 -8.91 8.77 2.75
CA THR A 99 -9.08 8.23 4.12
C THR A 99 -8.82 9.33 5.12
N TYR A 100 -9.78 9.57 5.98
CA TYR A 100 -9.69 10.51 7.10
C TYR A 100 -9.59 9.73 8.41
N GLY A 101 -8.46 9.89 9.10
CA GLY A 101 -8.21 9.29 10.41
C GLY A 101 -7.33 10.21 11.22
N THR A 102 -6.35 9.68 11.94
CA THR A 102 -5.28 10.46 12.61
C THR A 102 -4.60 11.40 11.62
N GLY A 103 -4.24 10.87 10.44
CA GLY A 103 -3.86 11.62 9.24
C GLY A 103 -4.89 11.47 8.13
N CYS A 104 -4.67 12.16 7.00
CA CYS A 104 -5.42 11.97 5.77
C CYS A 104 -4.51 11.42 4.68
N PHE A 105 -5.03 10.45 3.92
CA PHE A 105 -4.30 9.82 2.83
C PHE A 105 -5.19 9.75 1.60
N VAL A 106 -4.72 10.35 0.51
CA VAL A 106 -5.44 10.42 -0.77
C VAL A 106 -4.72 9.56 -1.78
N ILE A 107 -5.47 8.74 -2.52
CA ILE A 107 -5.00 7.99 -3.69
C ILE A 107 -5.80 8.48 -4.90
N ILE A 108 -5.10 8.88 -5.95
CA ILE A 108 -5.69 9.30 -7.23
C ILE A 108 -5.24 8.29 -8.29
N ASN A 109 -6.17 7.54 -8.86
CA ASN A 109 -5.89 6.61 -9.94
C ASN A 109 -5.46 7.39 -11.21
N THR A 110 -4.27 7.11 -11.74
CA THR A 110 -3.72 7.77 -12.94
C THR A 110 -3.77 6.85 -14.18
N GLY A 111 -4.36 5.66 -14.03
CA GLY A 111 -4.42 4.65 -15.10
C GLY A 111 -3.04 4.07 -15.41
N LYS A 112 -2.77 3.91 -16.71
CA LYS A 112 -1.51 3.31 -17.21
C LYS A 112 -0.34 4.31 -17.24
N LYS A 113 -0.52 5.54 -16.77
CA LYS A 113 0.51 6.59 -16.84
C LYS A 113 1.14 6.85 -15.48
N ILE A 114 2.46 6.81 -15.42
CA ILE A 114 3.22 7.34 -14.30
C ILE A 114 3.24 8.86 -14.43
N ILE A 115 2.65 9.54 -13.45
CA ILE A 115 2.63 11.01 -13.41
C ILE A 115 3.64 11.48 -12.37
N LYS A 116 4.60 12.30 -12.81
CA LYS A 116 5.51 13.01 -11.90
C LYS A 116 4.81 14.26 -11.39
N SER A 117 4.62 14.33 -10.09
CA SER A 117 3.98 15.48 -9.44
C SER A 117 4.98 16.60 -9.16
N ASN A 118 4.61 17.84 -9.47
CA ASN A 118 5.33 19.04 -9.05
C ASN A 118 4.88 19.55 -7.66
N SER A 119 3.91 18.86 -7.03
CA SER A 119 3.28 19.25 -5.77
C SER A 119 3.56 18.27 -4.63
N ARG A 120 4.71 17.59 -4.66
CA ARG A 120 5.15 16.63 -3.63
C ARG A 120 4.22 15.41 -3.43
N LEU A 121 3.36 15.09 -4.41
CA LEU A 121 2.63 13.83 -4.40
C LEU A 121 3.57 12.71 -4.83
N LEU A 122 3.39 11.53 -4.24
CA LEU A 122 4.20 10.36 -4.53
C LEU A 122 3.56 9.55 -5.65
N GLY A 123 4.34 9.19 -6.68
CA GLY A 123 3.94 8.16 -7.65
C GLY A 123 4.00 6.79 -7.00
N THR A 124 2.97 5.98 -7.21
CA THR A 124 2.88 4.63 -6.66
C THR A 124 2.13 3.69 -7.60
N ILE A 125 2.17 2.40 -7.31
CA ILE A 125 1.33 1.41 -7.99
C ILE A 125 -0.01 1.33 -7.24
N CYS A 126 -1.12 1.51 -7.97
CA CYS A 126 -2.46 1.35 -7.42
C CYS A 126 -2.84 -0.12 -7.27
N TYR A 127 -2.57 -0.92 -8.30
CA TYR A 127 -2.67 -2.39 -8.32
C TYR A 127 -2.00 -2.93 -9.60
N LYS A 128 -1.63 -4.21 -9.57
CA LYS A 128 -1.20 -4.97 -10.74
C LYS A 128 -2.07 -6.22 -10.86
N ILE A 129 -2.83 -6.33 -11.95
CA ILE A 129 -3.82 -7.39 -12.15
C ILE A 129 -3.64 -7.96 -13.56
N ASN A 130 -3.48 -9.28 -13.66
CA ASN A 130 -3.32 -10.00 -14.93
C ASN A 130 -2.22 -9.41 -15.84
N GLY A 131 -1.09 -9.05 -15.25
CA GLY A 131 0.04 -8.44 -15.96
C GLY A 131 -0.09 -6.94 -16.24
N GLU A 132 -1.27 -6.35 -16.04
CA GLU A 132 -1.50 -4.91 -16.26
C GLU A 132 -1.32 -4.10 -14.99
N VAL A 133 -0.50 -3.05 -15.08
CA VAL A 133 -0.25 -2.12 -13.97
C VAL A 133 -1.15 -0.90 -14.09
N THR A 134 -1.77 -0.54 -12.98
CA THR A 134 -2.44 0.74 -12.79
C THR A 134 -1.66 1.55 -11.77
N TYR A 135 -1.34 2.78 -12.12
CA TYR A 135 -0.59 3.71 -11.29
C TYR A 135 -1.51 4.67 -10.53
N ALA A 136 -0.95 5.31 -9.52
CA ALA A 136 -1.64 6.33 -8.75
C ALA A 136 -0.67 7.43 -8.29
N LEU A 137 -1.24 8.57 -7.93
CA LEU A 137 -0.61 9.57 -7.09
C LEU A 137 -1.13 9.46 -5.67
N GLU A 138 -0.22 9.56 -4.71
CA GLU A 138 -0.55 9.58 -3.29
C GLU A 138 -0.20 10.90 -2.65
N GLY A 139 -1.15 11.45 -1.89
CA GLY A 139 -0.96 12.60 -1.02
C GLY A 139 -1.15 12.20 0.43
N SER A 140 -0.31 12.71 1.34
CA SER A 140 -0.37 12.41 2.76
C SER A 140 -0.38 13.68 3.58
N ILE A 141 -1.33 13.78 4.52
CA ILE A 141 -1.37 14.75 5.60
C ILE A 141 -1.24 13.97 6.89
N PHE A 142 -0.11 14.12 7.59
CA PHE A 142 0.20 13.26 8.74
C PHE A 142 -0.67 13.51 9.96
N ILE A 143 -1.19 14.72 10.12
CA ILE A 143 -2.03 15.12 11.24
C ILE A 143 -3.32 15.74 10.68
N ALA A 144 -4.44 15.06 10.88
CA ALA A 144 -5.79 15.51 10.51
C ALA A 144 -6.74 15.37 11.70
N GLY A 145 -7.40 14.24 11.89
CA GLY A 145 -8.25 14.02 13.07
C GLY A 145 -7.49 14.16 14.40
N ALA A 146 -6.17 13.89 14.41
CA ALA A 146 -5.35 14.10 15.59
C ALA A 146 -5.25 15.58 16.02
N VAL A 147 -5.40 16.55 15.10
CA VAL A 147 -5.41 17.96 15.47
C VAL A 147 -6.65 18.30 16.29
N VAL A 148 -7.80 17.73 15.95
CA VAL A 148 -9.04 17.92 16.71
C VAL A 148 -8.91 17.35 18.11
N GLN A 149 -8.31 16.15 18.25
CA GLN A 149 -8.00 15.59 19.58
C GLN A 149 -7.04 16.46 20.37
N TRP A 150 -6.00 17.01 19.73
CA TRP A 150 -5.05 17.90 20.37
C TRP A 150 -5.70 19.22 20.84
N LEU A 151 -6.59 19.81 20.03
CA LEU A 151 -7.36 21.00 20.43
C LEU A 151 -8.22 20.73 21.68
N ARG A 152 -8.87 19.54 21.71
CA ARG A 152 -9.74 19.14 22.82
C ARG A 152 -8.94 18.73 24.07
N ASP A 153 -7.99 17.81 23.91
CA ASP A 153 -7.39 17.09 25.05
C ASP A 153 -6.16 17.82 25.63
N SER A 154 -5.37 18.49 24.77
CA SER A 154 -4.13 19.17 25.16
C SER A 154 -4.32 20.65 25.36
N LEU A 155 -4.85 21.37 24.37
CA LEU A 155 -5.08 22.81 24.45
C LEU A 155 -6.36 23.17 25.23
N LYS A 156 -7.33 22.25 25.29
CA LYS A 156 -8.62 22.44 25.99
C LYS A 156 -9.39 23.68 25.53
N ILE A 157 -9.28 24.05 24.25
CA ILE A 157 -9.97 25.19 23.64
C ILE A 157 -11.31 24.81 23.02
N ILE A 158 -11.58 23.50 22.89
CA ILE A 158 -12.87 22.90 22.53
C ILE A 158 -13.18 21.76 23.50
N GLU A 159 -14.45 21.47 23.75
CA GLU A 159 -14.92 20.35 24.58
C GLU A 159 -15.32 19.15 23.74
N THR A 160 -15.85 19.38 22.54
CA THR A 160 -16.30 18.33 21.62
C THR A 160 -15.75 18.57 20.20
N ALA A 161 -15.63 17.50 19.43
CA ALA A 161 -15.14 17.60 18.05
C ALA A 161 -16.06 18.45 17.15
N SER A 162 -17.38 18.48 17.41
CA SER A 162 -18.33 19.27 16.64
C SER A 162 -18.12 20.78 16.75
N GLN A 163 -17.49 21.27 17.81
CA GLN A 163 -17.16 22.69 17.94
C GLN A 163 -16.08 23.19 16.94
N THR A 164 -15.53 22.31 16.11
CA THR A 164 -14.64 22.71 15.02
C THR A 164 -15.40 23.10 13.73
N GLU A 165 -16.72 22.95 13.70
CA GLU A 165 -17.58 23.33 12.56
C GLU A 165 -18.13 24.77 12.69
N ASP A 166 -18.04 25.37 13.88
CA ASP A 166 -18.46 26.75 14.20
C ASP A 166 -17.31 27.76 13.95
#